data_5041b12dc7ac030d0e96f29c00385f62
#
_entry.id   5041b12dc7ac030d0e96f29c00385f62
#
_cell.length_a   1.000
_cell.length_b   1.000
_cell.length_c   1.000
_cell.angle_alpha   90.00
_cell.angle_beta   90.00
_cell.angle_gamma   90.00
#
_symmetry.space_group_name_H-M   'P 1'
#
loop_
_entity.id
_entity.type
_entity.pdbx_description
1 polymer ?
#
loop_
_entity_poly.entity_id
_entity_poly.type
_entity_poly.pdbx_seq_one_letter_code
_entity_poly.pdbx_strand_id
1 'polypeptide(L)'
;MKHSCEKIKSLIYAAKMMVKYKKILFLLYSARTIIQLANAYIFIFFPSMLITNLQSASYFAAAMVVLGFVGLQMVISIISTIVQYRIEVAESEYDNQIDIIQYEKLMTLRYEQLVEPNVRNEYELSKACREKGSVKGIMSSIFSIINSIAVFFSAI
;
A
#
# COMPACT_ATOMS: atom_id res chain seq x y z
N MET A 1 10.79 24.81 7.56
CA MET A 1 10.55 24.57 6.12
C MET A 1 11.61 23.69 5.44
N LYS A 2 12.93 23.78 5.72
CA LYS A 2 13.97 22.92 5.10
C LYS A 2 13.74 21.41 5.35
N HIS A 3 13.36 21.01 6.54
CA HIS A 3 13.13 19.60 6.92
C HIS A 3 11.96 18.91 6.19
N SER A 4 10.93 19.67 5.81
CA SER A 4 9.81 19.12 5.01
C SER A 4 10.20 18.88 3.54
N CYS A 5 11.06 19.73 2.98
CA CYS A 5 11.52 19.60 1.60
C CYS A 5 12.47 18.38 1.42
N GLU A 6 13.29 18.08 2.42
CA GLU A 6 14.15 16.88 2.42
C GLU A 6 13.33 15.58 2.53
N LYS A 7 12.29 15.59 3.36
CA LYS A 7 11.36 14.43 3.47
C LYS A 7 10.63 14.16 2.15
N ILE A 8 10.18 15.21 1.46
CA ILE A 8 9.51 15.07 0.16
C ILE A 8 10.48 14.53 -0.91
N LYS A 9 11.72 15.00 -0.92
CA LYS A 9 12.75 14.49 -1.84
C LYS A 9 13.06 13.01 -1.59
N SER A 10 13.16 12.59 -0.33
CA SER A 10 13.38 11.18 0.03
C SER A 10 12.19 10.29 -0.36
N LEU A 11 10.96 10.79 -0.23
CA LEU A 11 9.73 10.12 -0.67
C LEU A 11 9.72 9.90 -2.20
N ILE A 12 10.02 10.95 -2.96
CA ILE A 12 10.08 10.88 -4.42
C ILE A 12 11.20 9.93 -4.86
N TYR A 13 12.33 9.94 -4.19
CA TYR A 13 13.44 9.03 -4.49
C TYR A 13 13.05 7.57 -4.20
N ALA A 14 12.42 7.28 -3.06
CA ALA A 14 11.92 5.95 -2.72
C ALA A 14 10.89 5.44 -3.73
N ALA A 15 9.92 6.29 -4.13
CA ALA A 15 8.96 5.96 -5.16
C ALA A 15 9.62 5.68 -6.52
N LYS A 16 10.60 6.47 -6.93
CA LYS A 16 11.36 6.28 -8.17
C LYS A 16 12.17 4.98 -8.16
N MET A 17 12.78 4.64 -7.03
CA MET A 17 13.49 3.38 -6.85
C MET A 17 12.55 2.17 -6.96
N MET A 18 11.38 2.20 -6.34
CA MET A 18 10.37 1.13 -6.46
C MET A 18 9.89 0.95 -7.90
N VAL A 19 9.55 2.04 -8.58
CA VAL A 19 9.12 1.99 -9.99
C VAL A 19 10.25 1.44 -10.89
N LYS A 20 11.50 1.74 -10.58
CA LYS A 20 12.66 1.23 -11.33
C LYS A 20 12.89 -0.26 -11.12
N TYR A 21 12.79 -0.74 -9.88
CA TYR A 21 13.15 -2.12 -9.54
C TYR A 21 11.96 -3.11 -9.58
N LYS A 22 10.72 -2.66 -9.26
CA LYS A 22 9.51 -3.51 -9.38
C LYS A 22 8.25 -2.72 -9.71
N LYS A 23 8.01 -2.49 -10.98
CA LYS A 23 6.76 -1.89 -11.50
C LYS A 23 5.50 -2.64 -11.04
N ILE A 24 5.61 -3.95 -10.84
CA ILE A 24 4.52 -4.82 -10.37
C ILE A 24 4.02 -4.38 -8.99
N LEU A 25 4.91 -4.01 -8.08
CA LEU A 25 4.53 -3.61 -6.73
C LEU A 25 3.67 -2.32 -6.75
N PHE A 26 4.06 -1.34 -7.55
CA PHE A 26 3.29 -0.12 -7.73
C PHE A 26 1.89 -0.39 -8.30
N LEU A 27 1.80 -1.29 -9.30
CA LEU A 27 0.54 -1.69 -9.92
C LEU A 27 -0.38 -2.41 -8.93
N LEU A 28 0.17 -3.29 -8.08
CA LEU A 28 -0.58 -3.99 -7.04
C LEU A 28 -1.13 -3.03 -5.97
N TYR A 29 -0.33 -2.05 -5.52
CA TYR A 29 -0.81 -1.03 -4.58
C TYR A 29 -1.90 -0.16 -5.19
N SER A 30 -1.77 0.22 -6.48
CA SER A 30 -2.81 0.95 -7.20
C SER A 30 -4.11 0.15 -7.31
N ALA A 31 -4.02 -1.14 -7.64
CA ALA A 31 -5.17 -2.05 -7.69
C ALA A 31 -5.86 -2.16 -6.32
N ARG A 32 -5.09 -2.30 -5.25
CA ARG A 32 -5.62 -2.31 -3.88
C ARG A 32 -6.39 -1.03 -3.56
N THR A 33 -5.84 0.13 -3.91
CA THR A 33 -6.49 1.43 -3.67
C THR A 33 -7.80 1.54 -4.44
N ILE A 34 -7.84 1.09 -5.69
CA ILE A 34 -9.07 1.07 -6.51
C ILE A 34 -10.14 0.17 -5.86
N ILE A 35 -9.76 -1.02 -5.37
CA ILE A 35 -10.70 -1.93 -4.69
C ILE A 35 -11.24 -1.29 -3.42
N GLN A 36 -10.41 -0.62 -2.63
CA GLN A 36 -10.83 0.07 -1.40
C GLN A 36 -11.79 1.23 -1.71
N LEU A 37 -11.53 2.00 -2.76
CA LEU A 37 -12.43 3.07 -3.20
C LEU A 37 -13.77 2.51 -3.69
N ALA A 38 -13.76 1.47 -4.52
CA ALA A 38 -14.98 0.81 -4.97
C ALA A 38 -15.83 0.31 -3.79
N ASN A 39 -15.17 -0.28 -2.79
CA ASN A 39 -15.83 -0.73 -1.57
C ASN A 39 -16.46 0.45 -0.79
N ALA A 40 -15.76 1.57 -0.64
CA ALA A 40 -16.30 2.77 0.01
C ALA A 40 -17.55 3.31 -0.69
N TYR A 41 -17.54 3.38 -2.02
CA TYR A 41 -18.72 3.80 -2.80
C TYR A 41 -19.91 2.86 -2.58
N ILE A 42 -19.69 1.55 -2.57
CA ILE A 42 -20.77 0.57 -2.35
C ILE A 42 -21.39 0.79 -0.97
N PHE A 43 -20.59 1.07 0.07
CA PHE A 43 -21.10 1.35 1.42
C PHE A 43 -21.91 2.65 1.49
N ILE A 44 -21.64 3.64 0.66
CA ILE A 44 -22.41 4.89 0.60
C ILE A 44 -23.76 4.67 -0.10
N PHE A 45 -23.77 3.94 -1.22
CA PHE A 45 -24.98 3.73 -2.02
C PHE A 45 -25.94 2.68 -1.41
N PHE A 46 -25.44 1.69 -0.70
CA PHE A 46 -26.24 0.61 -0.16
C PHE A 46 -27.37 1.09 0.78
N PRO A 47 -27.13 1.95 1.80
CA PRO A 47 -28.18 2.44 2.67
C PRO A 47 -29.28 3.19 1.92
N SER A 48 -28.93 3.98 0.93
CA SER A 48 -29.89 4.72 0.09
C SER A 48 -30.81 3.77 -0.66
N MET A 49 -30.28 2.74 -1.31
CA MET A 49 -31.08 1.72 -2.00
C MET A 49 -32.01 0.96 -1.03
N LEU A 50 -31.49 0.63 0.16
CA LEU A 50 -32.26 -0.08 1.18
C LEU A 50 -33.45 0.76 1.67
N ILE A 51 -33.23 2.02 2.00
CA ILE A 51 -34.27 2.94 2.46
C ILE A 51 -35.36 3.11 1.39
N THR A 52 -34.98 3.30 0.13
CA THR A 52 -35.93 3.45 -0.97
C THR A 52 -36.86 2.22 -1.12
N ASN A 53 -36.29 1.01 -1.01
CA ASN A 53 -37.09 -0.22 -1.11
C ASN A 53 -37.97 -0.45 0.13
N LEU A 54 -37.55 -0.04 1.30
CA LEU A 54 -38.36 -0.11 2.52
C LEU A 54 -39.52 0.88 2.49
N GLN A 55 -39.33 2.09 1.98
CA GLN A 55 -40.38 3.10 1.83
C GLN A 55 -41.45 2.67 0.84
N SER A 56 -41.10 1.90 -0.18
CA SER A 56 -42.06 1.33 -1.13
C SER A 56 -42.83 0.12 -0.60
N ALA A 57 -42.66 -0.24 0.70
CA ALA A 57 -43.25 -1.40 1.36
C ALA A 57 -42.94 -2.76 0.67
N SER A 58 -41.87 -2.82 -0.12
CA SER A 58 -41.43 -4.03 -0.82
C SER A 58 -40.35 -4.78 -0.01
N TYR A 59 -40.81 -5.50 1.02
CA TYR A 59 -39.90 -6.26 1.89
C TYR A 59 -39.09 -7.32 1.14
N PHE A 60 -39.66 -7.92 0.11
CA PHE A 60 -38.97 -8.89 -0.71
C PHE A 60 -37.84 -8.23 -1.52
N ALA A 61 -38.06 -7.07 -2.09
CA ALA A 61 -37.01 -6.32 -2.80
C ALA A 61 -35.90 -5.87 -1.85
N ALA A 62 -36.26 -5.41 -0.65
CA ALA A 62 -35.25 -5.06 0.37
C ALA A 62 -34.38 -6.26 0.77
N ALA A 63 -34.98 -7.45 0.97
CA ALA A 63 -34.23 -8.67 1.26
C ALA A 63 -33.26 -9.07 0.13
N MET A 64 -33.69 -8.95 -1.15
CA MET A 64 -32.83 -9.23 -2.31
C MET A 64 -31.66 -8.23 -2.42
N VAL A 65 -31.86 -6.96 -2.09
CA VAL A 65 -30.80 -5.95 -2.03
C VAL A 65 -29.77 -6.31 -0.96
N VAL A 66 -30.21 -6.75 0.22
CA VAL A 66 -29.28 -7.18 1.30
C VAL A 66 -28.49 -8.41 0.89
N LEU A 67 -29.12 -9.43 0.31
CA LEU A 67 -28.43 -10.62 -0.17
C LEU A 67 -27.42 -10.29 -1.28
N GLY A 68 -27.79 -9.44 -2.23
CA GLY A 68 -26.90 -8.97 -3.28
C GLY A 68 -25.69 -8.22 -2.73
N PHE A 69 -25.88 -7.36 -1.73
CA PHE A 69 -24.83 -6.64 -1.06
C PHE A 69 -23.85 -7.58 -0.33
N VAL A 70 -24.37 -8.55 0.43
CA VAL A 70 -23.55 -9.54 1.13
C VAL A 70 -22.73 -10.36 0.13
N GLY A 71 -23.35 -10.82 -0.96
CA GLY A 71 -22.64 -11.54 -2.02
C GLY A 71 -21.54 -10.71 -2.67
N LEU A 72 -21.82 -9.44 -2.98
CA LEU A 72 -20.84 -8.50 -3.54
C LEU A 72 -19.68 -8.26 -2.57
N GLN A 73 -19.95 -8.09 -1.27
CA GLN A 73 -18.94 -7.93 -0.24
C GLN A 73 -18.04 -9.16 -0.10
N MET A 74 -18.60 -10.35 -0.20
CA MET A 74 -17.80 -11.59 -0.21
C MET A 74 -16.82 -11.63 -1.38
N VAL A 75 -17.28 -11.28 -2.59
CA VAL A 75 -16.43 -11.24 -3.79
C VAL A 75 -15.31 -10.21 -3.64
N ILE A 76 -15.62 -8.99 -3.20
CA ILE A 76 -14.63 -7.93 -2.98
C ILE A 76 -13.61 -8.34 -1.92
N SER A 77 -14.04 -8.98 -0.83
CA SER A 77 -13.16 -9.48 0.23
C SER A 77 -12.18 -10.53 -0.29
N ILE A 78 -12.64 -11.47 -1.11
CA ILE A 78 -11.79 -12.49 -1.73
C ILE A 78 -10.74 -11.84 -2.64
N ILE A 79 -11.17 -10.94 -3.53
CA ILE A 79 -10.26 -10.23 -4.44
C ILE A 79 -9.23 -9.41 -3.64
N SER A 80 -9.67 -8.69 -2.61
CA SER A 80 -8.80 -7.90 -1.73
C SER A 80 -7.74 -8.77 -1.05
N THR A 81 -8.13 -9.95 -0.56
CA THR A 81 -7.21 -10.91 0.08
C THR A 81 -6.17 -11.43 -0.91
N ILE A 82 -6.57 -11.76 -2.13
CA ILE A 82 -5.65 -12.22 -3.19
C ILE A 82 -4.64 -11.12 -3.54
N VAL A 83 -5.11 -9.88 -3.71
CA VAL A 83 -4.24 -8.74 -4.02
C VAL A 83 -3.28 -8.48 -2.85
N GLN A 84 -3.77 -8.53 -1.62
CA GLN A 84 -2.93 -8.37 -0.42
C GLN A 84 -1.82 -9.42 -0.35
N TYR A 85 -2.15 -10.69 -0.56
CA TYR A 85 -1.18 -11.78 -0.60
C TYR A 85 -0.10 -11.56 -1.68
N ARG A 86 -0.51 -11.10 -2.88
CA ARG A 86 0.43 -10.78 -3.96
C ARG A 86 1.35 -9.60 -3.61
N ILE A 87 0.85 -8.61 -2.88
CA ILE A 87 1.66 -7.50 -2.37
C ILE A 87 2.72 -8.04 -1.41
N GLU A 88 2.34 -8.86 -0.44
CA GLU A 88 3.26 -9.42 0.57
C GLU A 88 4.38 -10.26 -0.06
N VAL A 89 4.05 -11.08 -1.05
CA VAL A 89 5.06 -11.85 -1.82
C VAL A 89 5.99 -10.91 -2.58
N ALA A 90 5.45 -9.90 -3.28
CA ALA A 90 6.26 -8.97 -4.05
C ALA A 90 7.15 -8.08 -3.15
N GLU A 91 6.67 -7.73 -1.96
CA GLU A 91 7.45 -7.02 -0.93
C GLU A 91 8.61 -7.87 -0.42
N SER A 92 8.35 -9.14 -0.09
CA SER A 92 9.39 -10.07 0.37
C SER A 92 10.49 -10.27 -0.68
N GLU A 93 10.12 -10.40 -1.95
CA GLU A 93 11.09 -10.48 -3.04
C GLU A 93 11.88 -9.18 -3.24
N TYR A 94 11.25 -8.02 -3.03
CA TYR A 94 11.94 -6.73 -3.09
C TYR A 94 12.95 -6.58 -1.95
N ASP A 95 12.58 -6.96 -0.73
CA ASP A 95 13.46 -6.94 0.43
C ASP A 95 14.68 -7.86 0.21
N ASN A 96 14.46 -9.07 -0.32
CA ASN A 96 15.54 -9.99 -0.66
C ASN A 96 16.50 -9.42 -1.73
N GLN A 97 15.98 -8.74 -2.75
CA GLN A 97 16.82 -8.12 -3.78
C GLN A 97 17.68 -6.99 -3.20
N ILE A 98 17.14 -6.18 -2.30
CA ILE A 98 17.92 -5.13 -1.62
C ILE A 98 19.01 -5.76 -0.75
N ASP A 99 18.72 -6.87 -0.08
CA ASP A 99 19.71 -7.59 0.69
C ASP A 99 20.89 -8.06 -0.16
N ILE A 100 20.60 -8.68 -1.28
CA ILE A 100 21.63 -9.14 -2.22
C ILE A 100 22.50 -7.97 -2.67
N ILE A 101 21.90 -6.85 -3.06
CA ILE A 101 22.65 -5.64 -3.50
C ILE A 101 23.52 -5.09 -2.36
N GLN A 102 23.04 -5.11 -1.12
CA GLN A 102 23.82 -4.66 0.05
C GLN A 102 24.98 -5.59 0.32
N TYR A 103 24.76 -6.92 0.28
CA TYR A 103 25.82 -7.90 0.47
C TYR A 103 26.88 -7.85 -0.63
N GLU A 104 26.46 -7.72 -1.90
CA GLU A 104 27.40 -7.52 -3.01
C GLU A 104 28.26 -6.27 -2.80
N LYS A 105 27.63 -5.16 -2.39
CA LYS A 105 28.36 -3.93 -2.13
C LYS A 105 29.35 -4.08 -0.96
N LEU A 106 28.95 -4.76 0.11
CA LEU A 106 29.85 -5.06 1.24
C LEU A 106 31.03 -5.94 0.84
N MET A 107 30.79 -6.94 -0.02
CA MET A 107 31.85 -7.83 -0.50
C MET A 107 32.84 -7.15 -1.45
N THR A 108 32.45 -6.05 -2.10
CA THR A 108 33.35 -5.27 -2.97
C THR A 108 34.21 -4.26 -2.19
N LEU A 109 33.88 -3.99 -0.92
CA LEU A 109 34.67 -3.10 -0.06
C LEU A 109 35.90 -3.82 0.46
N ARG A 110 37.07 -3.12 0.47
CA ARG A 110 38.28 -3.62 1.11
C ARG A 110 38.11 -3.68 2.63
N TYR A 111 38.77 -4.62 3.29
CA TYR A 111 38.69 -4.80 4.74
C TYR A 111 38.96 -3.49 5.51
N GLU A 112 39.91 -2.68 5.05
CA GLU A 112 40.25 -1.37 5.63
C GLU A 112 39.04 -0.40 5.61
N GLN A 113 38.22 -0.42 4.55
CA GLN A 113 37.04 0.39 4.42
C GLN A 113 35.86 -0.12 5.28
N LEU A 114 35.77 -1.43 5.50
CA LEU A 114 34.75 -2.04 6.38
C LEU A 114 34.97 -1.69 7.86
N VAL A 115 36.20 -1.44 8.25
CA VAL A 115 36.56 -1.07 9.65
C VAL A 115 36.41 0.44 9.90
N GLU A 116 36.25 1.22 8.84
CA GLU A 116 36.07 2.67 8.94
C GLU A 116 34.77 3.02 9.67
N PRO A 117 34.80 3.84 10.74
CA PRO A 117 33.62 4.14 11.57
C PRO A 117 32.45 4.71 10.79
N ASN A 118 32.72 5.49 9.73
CA ASN A 118 31.70 6.08 8.89
C ASN A 118 30.91 5.02 8.10
N VAL A 119 31.62 4.07 7.48
CA VAL A 119 31.02 2.98 6.69
C VAL A 119 30.19 2.07 7.59
N ARG A 120 30.70 1.77 8.78
CA ARG A 120 29.99 0.98 9.78
C ARG A 120 28.72 1.67 10.25
N ASN A 121 28.77 2.96 10.55
CA ASN A 121 27.61 3.74 10.95
C ASN A 121 26.57 3.82 9.83
N GLU A 122 26.97 4.03 8.58
CA GLU A 122 26.05 4.02 7.44
C GLU A 122 25.37 2.66 7.25
N TYR A 123 26.10 1.57 7.43
CA TYR A 123 25.54 0.22 7.37
C TYR A 123 24.54 -0.04 8.49
N GLU A 124 24.87 0.31 9.74
CA GLU A 124 23.95 0.15 10.87
C GLU A 124 22.70 1.03 10.74
N LEU A 125 22.85 2.25 10.21
CA LEU A 125 21.74 3.14 9.93
C LEU A 125 20.83 2.58 8.82
N SER A 126 21.42 2.03 7.76
CA SER A 126 20.70 1.36 6.68
C SER A 126 19.92 0.15 7.19
N LYS A 127 20.55 -0.67 8.05
CA LYS A 127 19.91 -1.82 8.69
C LYS A 127 18.77 -1.40 9.62
N ALA A 128 18.97 -0.41 10.47
CA ALA A 128 17.94 0.11 11.37
C ALA A 128 16.77 0.75 10.62
N CYS A 129 17.02 1.45 9.52
CA CYS A 129 15.98 1.98 8.64
C CYS A 129 15.15 0.86 8.01
N ARG A 130 15.76 -0.25 7.67
CA ARG A 130 15.11 -1.42 7.08
C ARG A 130 14.26 -2.18 8.11
N GLU A 131 14.79 -2.45 9.29
CA GLU A 131 14.05 -3.11 10.39
C GLU A 131 12.77 -2.33 10.77
N LYS A 132 12.81 -1.01 10.64
CA LYS A 132 11.63 -0.14 10.83
C LYS A 132 10.67 -0.11 9.63
N GLY A 133 10.91 -0.92 8.61
CA GLY A 133 10.02 -1.02 7.43
C GLY A 133 9.92 0.27 6.63
N SER A 134 10.99 1.05 6.52
CA SER A 134 10.95 2.45 6.06
C SER A 134 10.39 2.63 4.65
N VAL A 135 10.76 1.82 3.68
CA VAL A 135 10.27 1.95 2.29
C VAL A 135 8.84 1.44 2.17
N LYS A 136 8.54 0.28 2.77
CA LYS A 136 7.22 -0.32 2.86
C LYS A 136 6.24 0.59 3.62
N GLY A 137 6.64 1.10 4.79
CA GLY A 137 5.82 2.00 5.59
C GLY A 137 5.54 3.33 4.89
N ILE A 138 6.51 3.87 4.15
CA ILE A 138 6.35 5.10 3.38
C ILE A 138 5.34 4.91 2.24
N MET A 139 5.45 3.83 1.48
CA MET A 139 4.53 3.56 0.37
C MET A 139 3.11 3.28 0.85
N SER A 140 2.94 2.43 1.86
CA SER A 140 1.61 2.19 2.44
C SER A 140 0.98 3.47 2.97
N SER A 141 1.77 4.38 3.56
CA SER A 141 1.29 5.69 4.03
C SER A 141 0.87 6.61 2.88
N ILE A 142 1.63 6.66 1.78
CA ILE A 142 1.27 7.45 0.59
C ILE A 142 -0.07 6.98 0.02
N PHE A 143 -0.22 5.68 -0.20
CA PHE A 143 -1.46 5.12 -0.73
C PHE A 143 -2.63 5.26 0.24
N SER A 144 -2.40 5.17 1.55
CA SER A 144 -3.41 5.45 2.58
C SER A 144 -3.88 6.90 2.55
N ILE A 145 -2.98 7.87 2.39
CA ILE A 145 -3.32 9.29 2.25
C ILE A 145 -4.14 9.51 0.97
N ILE A 146 -3.72 8.96 -0.16
CA ILE A 146 -4.46 9.06 -1.43
C ILE A 146 -5.88 8.49 -1.26
N ASN A 147 -6.00 7.32 -0.64
CA ASN A 147 -7.29 6.70 -0.36
C ASN A 147 -8.17 7.57 0.55
N SER A 148 -7.62 8.11 1.62
CA SER A 148 -8.35 8.98 2.55
C SER A 148 -8.86 10.26 1.87
N ILE A 149 -8.04 10.88 1.03
CA ILE A 149 -8.43 12.06 0.23
C ILE A 149 -9.54 11.69 -0.74
N ALA A 150 -9.42 10.57 -1.47
CA ALA A 150 -10.41 10.15 -2.44
C ALA A 150 -11.76 9.79 -1.79
N VAL A 151 -11.74 9.12 -0.62
CA VAL A 151 -12.96 8.84 0.16
C VAL A 151 -13.60 10.15 0.66
N PHE A 152 -12.81 11.11 1.13
CA PHE A 152 -13.32 12.42 1.56
C PHE A 152 -14.03 13.15 0.42
N PHE A 153 -13.44 13.21 -0.77
CA PHE A 153 -14.08 13.82 -1.94
C PHE A 153 -15.31 13.06 -2.45
N SER A 154 -15.43 11.77 -2.17
CA SER A 154 -16.58 10.96 -2.56
C SER A 154 -17.77 11.12 -1.59
N ALA A 155 -17.54 11.66 -0.40
CA ALA A 155 -18.58 11.87 0.61
C ALA A 155 -19.23 13.26 0.55
N ILE A 156 -18.72 14.15 -0.32
CA ILE A 156 -19.29 15.48 -0.61
C ILE A 156 -20.13 15.40 -1.86
#